data_bb9963c9fd8bd06979a9dd81071599ef
#
_entry.id   bb9963c9fd8bd06979a9dd81071599ef
#
_cell.length_a   1.000
_cell.length_b   1.000
_cell.length_c   1.000
_cell.angle_alpha   90.00
_cell.angle_beta   90.00
_cell.angle_gamma   90.00
#
_symmetry.space_group_name_H-M   'P 1'
#
loop_
_entity.id
_entity.type
_entity.pdbx_description
1 polymer ?
#
loop_
_entity_poly.entity_id
_entity_poly.type
_entity_poly.pdbx_seq_one_letter_code
_entity_poly.pdbx_strand_id
1 'polypeptide(L)'
;MTQNESTVILLYKKDKSFLLQLRDFIPTIRLPGHWGAFSGALEARESASEGAYRELWEEIRYKPKVICPFRKYTTEDQILNNFYAKLEQSPTDLSLNEGVEMALFPIDEILTGRLISIKKGEYYPVAPILLDILKDFLQEFHFLFPK
;
A
#
# COMPACT_ATOMS: atom_id res chain seq x y z
N MET A 1 -17.43 11.65 17.72
CA MET A 1 -16.06 11.89 17.19
C MET A 1 -15.99 11.45 15.75
N THR A 2 -15.46 12.30 14.91
CA THR A 2 -15.20 11.95 13.50
C THR A 2 -14.00 11.02 13.43
N GLN A 3 -14.17 9.88 12.75
CA GLN A 3 -13.07 8.99 12.47
C GLN A 3 -12.19 9.62 11.38
N ASN A 4 -10.88 9.39 11.48
CA ASN A 4 -9.95 9.82 10.46
C ASN A 4 -10.11 8.94 9.22
N GLU A 5 -10.19 9.55 8.05
CA GLU A 5 -10.24 8.83 6.79
C GLU A 5 -8.90 8.90 6.08
N SER A 6 -8.48 7.75 5.59
CA SER A 6 -7.26 7.59 4.81
C SER A 6 -7.58 6.86 3.52
N THR A 7 -6.71 7.03 2.55
CA THR A 7 -6.71 6.24 1.33
C THR A 7 -5.55 5.26 1.38
N VAL A 8 -5.76 4.05 0.87
CA VAL A 8 -4.74 2.98 0.80
C VAL A 8 -4.75 2.44 -0.62
N ILE A 9 -3.59 2.35 -1.25
CA ILE A 9 -3.50 1.93 -2.64
C ILE A 9 -2.62 0.69 -2.76
N LEU A 10 -3.20 -0.40 -3.28
CA LEU A 10 -2.49 -1.61 -3.62
C LEU A 10 -1.97 -1.48 -5.04
N LEU A 11 -0.65 -1.55 -5.22
CA LEU A 11 -0.03 -1.55 -6.54
C LEU A 11 0.41 -2.97 -6.86
N TYR A 12 -0.17 -3.54 -7.91
CA TYR A 12 0.03 -4.95 -8.24
C TYR A 12 0.60 -5.14 -9.63
N LYS A 13 1.25 -6.29 -9.82
CA LYS A 13 1.65 -6.80 -11.12
C LYS A 13 0.94 -8.12 -11.38
N LYS A 14 0.83 -8.49 -12.65
CA LYS A 14 0.10 -9.72 -13.07
C LYS A 14 0.64 -11.01 -12.44
N ASP A 15 1.89 -11.01 -12.04
CA ASP A 15 2.53 -12.18 -11.41
C ASP A 15 2.22 -12.30 -9.91
N LYS A 16 1.26 -11.54 -9.40
CA LYS A 16 0.87 -11.48 -7.98
C LYS A 16 1.96 -10.90 -7.09
N SER A 17 2.77 -10.00 -7.62
CA SER A 17 3.66 -9.21 -6.78
C SER A 17 3.03 -7.85 -6.51
N PHE A 18 3.39 -7.28 -5.36
CA PHE A 18 2.88 -5.99 -4.90
C PHE A 18 4.04 -5.11 -4.51
N LEU A 19 3.95 -3.83 -4.88
CA LEU A 19 4.93 -2.84 -4.47
C LEU A 19 4.56 -2.34 -3.08
N LEU A 20 5.45 -2.55 -2.12
CA LEU A 20 5.25 -2.13 -0.74
C LEU A 20 6.35 -1.17 -0.33
N GLN A 21 6.08 -0.38 0.71
CA GLN A 21 7.09 0.49 1.32
C GLN A 21 7.36 0.07 2.75
N LEU A 22 8.63 0.16 3.14
CA LEU A 22 9.01 0.02 4.54
C LEU A 22 8.87 1.39 5.19
N ARG A 23 7.98 1.49 6.16
CA ARG A 23 7.69 2.75 6.84
C ARG A 23 8.87 3.19 7.70
N ASP A 24 9.03 4.50 7.85
CA ASP A 24 10.08 5.08 8.67
C ASP A 24 10.03 4.55 10.11
N PHE A 25 11.18 4.58 10.79
CA PHE A 25 11.31 4.11 12.17
C PHE A 25 11.02 5.23 13.18
N ILE A 26 10.15 6.16 12.80
CA ILE A 26 9.78 7.30 13.66
C ILE A 26 8.68 6.84 14.61
N PRO A 27 8.89 6.92 15.95
CA PRO A 27 7.91 6.37 16.90
C PRO A 27 6.53 7.02 16.86
N THR A 28 6.44 8.25 16.33
CA THR A 28 5.18 9.00 16.31
C THR A 28 4.28 8.67 15.12
N ILE A 29 4.78 7.96 14.11
CA ILE A 29 3.95 7.56 12.99
C ILE A 29 3.28 6.22 13.29
N ARG A 30 2.26 5.90 12.50
CA ARG A 30 1.53 4.64 12.61
C ARG A 30 2.39 3.50 12.08
N LEU A 31 2.47 2.39 12.83
CA LEU A 31 3.22 1.18 12.43
C LEU A 31 4.63 1.46 11.91
N PRO A 32 5.48 2.12 12.74
CA PRO A 32 6.85 2.38 12.31
C PRO A 32 7.59 1.07 12.05
N GLY A 33 8.45 1.06 11.04
CA GLY A 33 9.25 -0.12 10.71
C GLY A 33 8.47 -1.30 10.17
N HIS A 34 7.25 -1.09 9.69
CA HIS A 34 6.44 -2.13 9.05
C HIS A 34 6.40 -1.94 7.54
N TRP A 35 6.33 -3.04 6.82
CA TRP A 35 6.03 -3.00 5.39
C TRP A 35 4.53 -2.77 5.22
N GLY A 36 4.17 -1.82 4.36
CA GLY A 36 2.78 -1.48 4.11
C GLY A 36 2.53 -1.05 2.69
N ALA A 37 1.26 -0.88 2.35
CA ALA A 37 0.85 -0.28 1.09
C ALA A 37 1.02 1.23 1.18
N PHE A 38 0.98 1.90 0.03
CA PHE A 38 1.00 3.36 0.00
C PHE A 38 -0.31 3.91 0.53
N SER A 39 -0.25 4.90 1.40
CA SER A 39 -1.44 5.40 2.08
C SER A 39 -1.20 6.81 2.62
N GLY A 40 -2.28 7.50 2.90
CA GLY A 40 -2.21 8.80 3.54
C GLY A 40 -3.57 9.31 3.94
N ALA A 41 -3.59 10.29 4.83
CA ALA A 41 -4.81 10.92 5.28
C ALA A 41 -5.43 11.77 4.18
N LEU A 42 -6.77 11.76 4.13
CA LEU A 42 -7.48 12.63 3.19
C LEU A 42 -7.40 14.09 3.66
N GLU A 43 -7.27 14.98 2.70
CA GLU A 43 -7.33 16.40 2.96
C GLU A 43 -8.79 16.87 3.01
N ALA A 44 -9.01 18.04 3.56
CA ALA A 44 -10.36 18.61 3.64
C ALA A 44 -10.97 18.72 2.24
N ARG A 45 -12.22 18.26 2.10
CA ARG A 45 -12.98 18.30 0.84
C ARG A 45 -12.41 17.45 -0.29
N GLU A 46 -11.47 16.58 0.03
CA GLU A 46 -10.88 15.67 -0.93
C GLU A 46 -11.68 14.37 -0.94
N SER A 47 -12.01 13.86 -2.13
CA SER A 47 -12.60 12.52 -2.22
C SER A 47 -11.50 11.48 -1.98
N ALA A 48 -11.90 10.28 -1.60
CA ALA A 48 -10.95 9.19 -1.39
C ALA A 48 -10.15 8.88 -2.66
N SER A 49 -10.82 8.95 -3.83
CA SER A 49 -10.16 8.72 -5.12
C SER A 49 -9.13 9.80 -5.44
N GLU A 50 -9.49 11.07 -5.22
CA GLU A 50 -8.54 12.17 -5.40
C GLU A 50 -7.33 12.01 -4.49
N GLY A 51 -7.57 11.63 -3.25
CA GLY A 51 -6.50 11.38 -2.29
C GLY A 51 -5.57 10.26 -2.74
N ALA A 52 -6.12 9.19 -3.33
CA ALA A 52 -5.33 8.08 -3.83
C ALA A 52 -4.35 8.53 -4.92
N TYR A 53 -4.81 9.31 -5.89
CA TYR A 53 -3.94 9.85 -6.94
C TYR A 53 -2.89 10.80 -6.37
N ARG A 54 -3.30 11.66 -5.45
CA ARG A 54 -2.39 12.62 -4.82
C ARG A 54 -1.29 11.92 -4.02
N GLU A 55 -1.66 10.93 -3.20
CA GLU A 55 -0.70 10.22 -2.36
C GLU A 55 0.33 9.46 -3.19
N LEU A 56 -0.08 8.78 -4.25
CA LEU A 56 0.88 8.09 -5.12
C LEU A 56 1.83 9.07 -5.79
N TRP A 57 1.33 10.22 -6.19
CA TRP A 57 2.19 11.22 -6.79
C TRP A 57 3.19 11.79 -5.77
N GLU A 58 2.71 12.10 -4.57
CA GLU A 58 3.58 12.66 -3.52
C GLU A 58 4.61 11.64 -3.04
N GLU A 59 4.20 10.39 -2.82
CA GLU A 59 5.07 9.39 -2.23
C GLU A 59 6.08 8.78 -3.23
N ILE A 60 5.67 8.51 -4.46
CA ILE A 60 6.54 7.82 -5.42
C ILE A 60 6.53 8.39 -6.83
N ARG A 61 5.88 9.52 -7.05
CA ARG A 61 5.77 10.17 -8.38
C ARG A 61 5.18 9.24 -9.44
N TYR A 62 4.21 8.43 -9.05
CA TYR A 62 3.51 7.53 -9.97
C TYR A 62 2.11 8.05 -10.28
N LYS A 63 1.78 8.09 -11.58
CA LYS A 63 0.44 8.45 -12.07
C LYS A 63 -0.13 7.26 -12.83
N PRO A 64 -0.86 6.35 -12.16
CA PRO A 64 -1.52 5.26 -12.89
C PRO A 64 -2.63 5.80 -13.77
N LYS A 65 -2.91 5.11 -14.87
CA LYS A 65 -3.99 5.51 -15.78
C LYS A 65 -5.33 5.41 -15.10
N VAL A 66 -5.52 4.38 -14.28
CA VAL A 66 -6.77 4.11 -13.57
C VAL A 66 -6.46 3.62 -12.17
N ILE A 67 -7.19 4.16 -11.19
CA ILE A 67 -7.22 3.64 -9.82
C ILE A 67 -8.65 3.17 -9.57
N CYS A 68 -8.81 1.93 -9.16
CA CYS A 68 -10.12 1.32 -8.94
C CYS A 68 -10.41 1.21 -7.46
N PRO A 69 -11.66 1.49 -7.02
CA PRO A 69 -12.02 1.31 -5.62
C PRO A 69 -12.18 -0.15 -5.27
N PHE A 70 -11.89 -0.47 -4.03
CA PHE A 70 -12.09 -1.80 -3.49
C PHE A 70 -13.09 -1.72 -2.32
N ARG A 71 -12.64 -1.98 -1.10
CA ARG A 71 -13.51 -1.95 0.08
C ARG A 71 -13.09 -0.85 1.03
N LYS A 72 -14.02 -0.45 1.90
CA LYS A 72 -13.69 0.35 3.06
C LYS A 72 -13.49 -0.59 4.25
N TYR A 73 -12.44 -0.36 5.00
CA TYR A 73 -12.21 -1.05 6.26
C TYR A 73 -12.33 -0.02 7.38
N THR A 74 -13.14 -0.33 8.38
CA THR A 74 -13.31 0.56 9.52
C THR A 74 -12.63 -0.07 10.72
N THR A 75 -11.66 0.65 11.26
CA THR A 75 -11.02 0.29 12.51
C THR A 75 -11.59 1.18 13.62
N GLU A 76 -11.11 1.01 14.85
CA GLU A 76 -11.58 1.78 15.98
C GLU A 76 -11.45 3.29 15.77
N ASP A 77 -10.38 3.72 15.11
CA ASP A 77 -10.05 5.13 14.97
C ASP A 77 -9.86 5.60 13.52
N GLN A 78 -10.06 4.73 12.53
CA GLN A 78 -9.85 5.06 11.13
C GLN A 78 -10.87 4.43 10.19
N ILE A 79 -11.08 5.12 9.08
CA ILE A 79 -11.75 4.55 7.90
C ILE A 79 -10.68 4.47 6.81
N LEU A 80 -10.46 3.26 6.31
CA LEU A 80 -9.47 3.00 5.26
C LEU A 80 -10.19 2.79 3.94
N ASN A 81 -10.06 3.74 3.04
CA ASN A 81 -10.62 3.65 1.68
C ASN A 81 -9.59 2.98 0.80
N ASN A 82 -9.83 1.73 0.42
CA ASN A 82 -8.86 0.95 -0.35
C ASN A 82 -9.10 1.04 -1.84
N PHE A 83 -7.98 1.13 -2.56
CA PHE A 83 -7.96 1.17 -4.02
C PHE A 83 -6.91 0.21 -4.51
N TYR A 84 -6.97 -0.12 -5.79
CA TYR A 84 -5.94 -0.91 -6.43
C TYR A 84 -5.64 -0.32 -7.81
N ALA A 85 -4.40 -0.47 -8.23
CA ALA A 85 -3.95 -0.02 -9.54
C ALA A 85 -2.83 -0.92 -10.02
N LYS A 86 -2.77 -1.13 -11.33
CA LYS A 86 -1.69 -1.89 -11.93
C LYS A 86 -0.43 -1.06 -11.94
N LEU A 87 0.68 -1.67 -11.54
CA LEU A 87 1.99 -1.02 -11.64
C LEU A 87 2.56 -1.32 -13.03
N GLU A 88 2.67 -0.27 -13.85
CA GLU A 88 3.16 -0.39 -15.23
C GLU A 88 4.59 0.07 -15.40
N GLN A 89 5.25 0.46 -14.31
CA GLN A 89 6.64 0.92 -14.33
C GLN A 89 7.50 0.04 -13.43
N SER A 90 8.79 0.01 -13.74
CA SER A 90 9.75 -0.62 -12.84
C SER A 90 9.93 0.25 -11.60
N PRO A 91 10.10 -0.34 -10.40
CA PRO A 91 10.37 0.46 -9.20
C PRO A 91 11.56 1.40 -9.34
N THR A 92 12.54 1.06 -10.20
CA THR A 92 13.70 1.91 -10.45
C THR A 92 13.35 3.20 -11.17
N ASP A 93 12.18 3.26 -11.82
CA ASP A 93 11.71 4.46 -12.52
C ASP A 93 10.88 5.37 -11.61
N LEU A 94 10.68 4.95 -10.36
CA LEU A 94 9.90 5.69 -9.38
C LEU A 94 10.82 6.38 -8.37
N SER A 95 10.28 7.40 -7.69
CA SER A 95 11.02 8.13 -6.66
C SER A 95 10.40 7.85 -5.31
N LEU A 96 11.20 7.38 -4.36
CA LEU A 96 10.70 7.17 -3.00
C LEU A 96 10.91 8.46 -2.21
N ASN A 97 9.82 9.16 -1.91
CA ASN A 97 9.87 10.43 -1.19
C ASN A 97 9.49 10.28 0.29
N GLU A 98 8.99 9.12 0.69
CA GLU A 98 8.57 8.84 2.04
C GLU A 98 8.85 7.38 2.35
N GLY A 99 9.23 7.08 3.61
CA GLY A 99 9.61 5.72 3.97
C GLY A 99 11.09 5.43 3.76
N VAL A 100 11.51 4.26 4.16
CA VAL A 100 12.92 3.83 4.13
C VAL A 100 13.27 3.19 2.80
N GLU A 101 12.35 2.39 2.26
CA GLU A 101 12.61 1.53 1.12
C GLU A 101 11.29 1.13 0.47
N MET A 102 11.30 0.87 -0.83
CA MET A 102 10.16 0.23 -1.48
C MET A 102 10.68 -0.92 -2.32
N ALA A 103 9.88 -1.97 -2.41
CA ALA A 103 10.25 -3.16 -3.18
C ALA A 103 9.03 -3.95 -3.59
N LEU A 104 9.17 -4.70 -4.69
CA LEU A 104 8.16 -5.66 -5.14
C LEU A 104 8.38 -6.98 -4.42
N PHE A 105 7.30 -7.52 -3.87
CA PHE A 105 7.34 -8.83 -3.24
C PHE A 105 6.24 -9.72 -3.79
N PRO A 106 6.54 -11.01 -4.05
CA PRO A 106 5.49 -11.97 -4.40
C PRO A 106 4.52 -12.13 -3.23
N ILE A 107 3.25 -12.39 -3.54
CA ILE A 107 2.24 -12.54 -2.50
C ILE A 107 2.59 -13.63 -1.48
N ASP A 108 3.19 -14.73 -1.91
CA ASP A 108 3.54 -15.81 -1.00
C ASP A 108 4.53 -15.36 0.08
N GLU A 109 5.46 -14.48 -0.28
CA GLU A 109 6.38 -13.91 0.70
C GLU A 109 5.66 -12.94 1.64
N ILE A 110 4.79 -12.09 1.09
CA ILE A 110 4.05 -11.13 1.91
C ILE A 110 3.22 -11.84 2.97
N LEU A 111 2.58 -12.94 2.60
CA LEU A 111 1.72 -13.69 3.52
C LEU A 111 2.48 -14.38 4.65
N THR A 112 3.81 -14.45 4.59
CA THR A 112 4.58 -14.94 5.73
C THR A 112 4.54 -13.96 6.91
N GLY A 113 4.17 -12.72 6.66
CA GLY A 113 4.04 -11.69 7.69
C GLY A 113 5.31 -10.89 7.96
N ARG A 114 6.40 -11.21 7.27
CA ARG A 114 7.65 -10.46 7.39
C ARG A 114 8.43 -10.50 6.08
N LEU A 115 9.12 -9.41 5.77
CA LEU A 115 9.84 -9.25 4.50
C LEU A 115 11.22 -8.68 4.76
N ILE A 116 12.18 -9.12 3.93
CA ILE A 116 13.57 -8.66 4.03
C ILE A 116 13.68 -7.22 3.52
N SER A 117 14.40 -6.39 4.26
CA SER A 117 14.87 -5.10 3.80
C SER A 117 16.28 -5.29 3.28
N ILE A 118 16.49 -5.07 2.00
CA ILE A 118 17.84 -5.13 1.41
C ILE A 118 18.69 -3.99 1.98
N LYS A 119 18.09 -2.82 2.13
CA LYS A 119 18.77 -1.65 2.64
C LYS A 119 19.26 -1.83 4.08
N LYS A 120 18.45 -2.48 4.92
CA LYS A 120 18.78 -2.68 6.34
C LYS A 120 19.44 -4.03 6.63
N GLY A 121 19.29 -5.00 5.73
CA GLY A 121 19.82 -6.35 5.93
C GLY A 121 19.06 -7.17 6.96
N GLU A 122 17.82 -6.80 7.27
CA GLU A 122 17.00 -7.45 8.29
C GLU A 122 15.56 -7.63 7.81
N TYR A 123 14.83 -8.54 8.46
CA TYR A 123 13.41 -8.73 8.23
C TYR A 123 12.61 -7.78 9.09
N TYR A 124 11.53 -7.25 8.51
CA TYR A 124 10.58 -6.39 9.23
C TYR A 124 9.17 -6.89 9.02
N PRO A 125 8.27 -6.69 9.98
CA PRO A 125 6.91 -7.23 9.88
C PRO A 125 6.10 -6.49 8.81
N VAL A 126 5.12 -7.21 8.29
CA VAL A 126 4.10 -6.63 7.41
C VAL A 126 2.96 -6.11 8.29
N ALA A 127 2.42 -4.96 7.96
CA ALA A 127 1.28 -4.39 8.69
C ALA A 127 0.13 -5.41 8.72
N PRO A 128 -0.37 -5.77 9.92
CA PRO A 128 -1.41 -6.81 10.01
C PRO A 128 -2.65 -6.51 9.19
N ILE A 129 -3.09 -5.25 9.16
CA ILE A 129 -4.27 -4.88 8.37
C ILE A 129 -4.05 -5.10 6.87
N LEU A 130 -2.81 -4.92 6.40
CA LEU A 130 -2.50 -5.18 4.99
C LEU A 130 -2.67 -6.66 4.64
N LEU A 131 -2.32 -7.56 5.54
CA LEU A 131 -2.51 -9.00 5.31
C LEU A 131 -3.99 -9.33 5.13
N ASP A 132 -4.85 -8.73 5.95
CA ASP A 132 -6.30 -8.92 5.83
C ASP A 132 -6.83 -8.34 4.51
N ILE A 133 -6.40 -7.14 4.17
CA ILE A 133 -6.80 -6.48 2.93
C ILE A 133 -6.38 -7.30 1.72
N LEU A 134 -5.14 -7.80 1.70
CA LEU A 134 -4.63 -8.59 0.57
C LEU A 134 -5.37 -9.92 0.40
N LYS A 135 -5.71 -10.59 1.50
CA LYS A 135 -6.47 -11.84 1.44
C LYS A 135 -7.84 -11.61 0.79
N ASP A 136 -8.53 -10.56 1.23
CA ASP A 136 -9.83 -10.20 0.66
C ASP A 136 -9.70 -9.79 -0.80
N PHE A 137 -8.66 -9.03 -1.12
CA PHE A 137 -8.40 -8.58 -2.49
C PHE A 137 -8.17 -9.75 -3.44
N LEU A 138 -7.34 -10.70 -3.05
CA LEU A 138 -7.03 -11.87 -3.89
C LEU A 138 -8.26 -12.73 -4.10
N GLN A 139 -9.10 -12.87 -3.10
CA GLN A 139 -10.34 -13.64 -3.21
C GLN A 139 -11.30 -12.98 -4.18
N GLU A 140 -11.47 -11.67 -4.08
CA GLU A 140 -12.43 -10.92 -4.90
C GLU A 140 -11.94 -10.66 -6.32
N PHE A 141 -10.64 -10.42 -6.49
CA PHE A 141 -10.05 -10.00 -7.77
C PHE A 141 -9.08 -11.03 -8.35
N HIS A 142 -9.30 -12.31 -8.08
CA HIS A 142 -8.41 -13.37 -8.58
C HIS A 142 -8.27 -13.37 -10.11
N PHE A 143 -9.27 -12.85 -10.83
CA PHE A 143 -9.24 -12.78 -12.30
C PHE A 143 -8.17 -11.80 -12.81
N LEU A 144 -7.65 -10.92 -11.98
CA LEU A 144 -6.55 -10.04 -12.37
C LEU A 144 -5.22 -10.78 -12.51
N PHE A 145 -5.16 -12.01 -12.00
CA PHE A 145 -3.94 -12.80 -11.94
C PHE A 145 -4.11 -14.13 -12.69
N PRO A 146 -4.17 -14.08 -14.03
CA PRO A 146 -4.32 -15.31 -14.81
C PRO A 146 -3.10 -16.20 -14.66
N LYS A 147 -3.32 -17.52 -14.72
CA LYS A 147 -2.24 -18.50 -14.66
C LYS A 147 -1.39 -18.49 -15.92
#